data_096ed48de3b2bc45d1385881cc9c1bc2
#
_entry.id   096ed48de3b2bc45d1385881cc9c1bc2
#
_cell.length_a   1.000
_cell.length_b   1.000
_cell.length_c   1.000
_cell.angle_alpha   90.00
_cell.angle_beta   90.00
_cell.angle_gamma   90.00
#
_symmetry.space_group_name_H-M   'P 1'
#
loop_
_entity.id
_entity.type
_entity.pdbx_description
1 polymer ?
#
loop_
_entity_poly.entity_id
_entity_poly.type
_entity_poly.pdbx_seq_one_letter_code
_entity_poly.pdbx_strand_id
1 'polypeptide(L)'
;MKMNVTDTVKQACGHWPRILPALGMKVIKNRHQACPVCGGADRFRFDDKEGRGTWFCNQCGAGDGLKLVEKVFGISASEAAGKVNAVTGNMPPVAPEVIAAADAGTEADRKAAAALAVRLLEKTRPATGNAYLTRKGFPARECLTLTTPHKTGGVAYRAGDVVVPLYDGTGALVNLQFINAEGLKRTLKAGQVKGACHLIDGQKQAGKRLWIAEGYVTALTVHHLTGETVMVALSSVNLLSLASLARQKHPACQIILAADRDLNGDGQTKAAAAAAACEGVVVLPPVFGDWNDAMMLKGEDATRKAIYAAIRPAAQSPFDTMSEAEFTAMSASDKAMRVHEHYGEALAVDANGQLLSRYENGIWKVITPSDFARDVAGLFQRLRAPFSSGRIASVVETLKLIIPQQDAPARRLIGFRNGVLDTQSGLFSPHSKSHWLRTLCDXXXXGFYTAGGGRNAGNPCA
;
A
#
# COMPACT_ATOMS: atom_id res chain seq x y z
N MET A 1 18.65 -8.46 35.54
CA MET A 1 18.72 -7.65 34.33
C MET A 1 17.35 -7.69 33.62
N LYS A 2 16.72 -6.54 33.38
CA LYS A 2 15.44 -6.52 32.64
C LYS A 2 15.75 -6.78 31.15
N MET A 3 15.34 -7.93 30.63
CA MET A 3 15.47 -8.23 29.21
C MET A 3 14.58 -7.28 28.39
N ASN A 4 15.11 -6.78 27.29
CA ASN A 4 14.32 -5.94 26.39
C ASN A 4 13.38 -6.79 25.52
N VAL A 5 12.46 -6.15 24.83
CA VAL A 5 11.44 -6.82 24.00
C VAL A 5 12.09 -7.73 22.94
N THR A 6 13.16 -7.26 22.31
CA THR A 6 13.86 -8.02 21.26
C THR A 6 14.45 -9.32 21.78
N ASP A 7 15.08 -9.28 22.95
CA ASP A 7 15.68 -10.47 23.57
C ASP A 7 14.60 -11.47 24.00
N THR A 8 13.47 -10.96 24.53
CA THR A 8 12.32 -11.80 24.86
C THR A 8 11.78 -12.54 23.64
N VAL A 9 11.62 -11.85 22.51
CA VAL A 9 11.12 -12.45 21.27
C VAL A 9 12.07 -13.55 20.79
N LYS A 10 13.38 -13.31 20.86
CA LYS A 10 14.40 -14.30 20.49
C LYS A 10 14.31 -15.53 21.41
N GLN A 11 14.24 -15.33 22.72
CA GLN A 11 14.15 -16.42 23.69
C GLN A 11 12.85 -17.21 23.55
N ALA A 12 11.74 -16.55 23.24
CA ALA A 12 10.44 -17.19 23.06
C ALA A 12 10.32 -17.99 21.75
N CYS A 13 11.25 -17.78 20.82
CA CYS A 13 11.21 -18.46 19.52
C CYS A 13 11.26 -19.98 19.68
N GLY A 14 10.33 -20.68 19.05
CA GLY A 14 10.17 -22.12 19.16
C GLY A 14 9.35 -22.58 20.39
N HIS A 15 9.12 -21.70 21.35
CA HIS A 15 8.41 -22.04 22.59
C HIS A 15 6.94 -21.61 22.60
N TRP A 16 6.46 -20.87 21.60
CA TRP A 16 5.11 -20.30 21.61
C TRP A 16 3.98 -21.33 21.82
N PRO A 17 4.08 -22.57 21.30
CA PRO A 17 3.06 -23.58 21.59
C PRO A 17 2.95 -23.96 23.08
N ARG A 18 3.98 -23.65 23.88
CA ARG A 18 4.00 -23.85 25.35
C ARG A 18 3.68 -22.55 26.09
N ILE A 19 4.19 -21.43 25.60
CA ILE A 19 4.03 -20.10 26.22
C ILE A 19 2.54 -19.69 26.24
N LEU A 20 1.85 -19.80 25.09
CA LEU A 20 0.46 -19.35 24.98
C LEU A 20 -0.47 -20.09 25.95
N PRO A 21 -0.42 -21.43 26.03
CA PRO A 21 -1.22 -22.14 27.04
C PRO A 21 -0.85 -21.78 28.47
N ALA A 22 0.43 -21.59 28.78
CA ALA A 22 0.88 -21.19 30.12
C ALA A 22 0.36 -19.79 30.50
N LEU A 23 0.09 -18.94 29.51
CA LEU A 23 -0.54 -17.63 29.68
C LEU A 23 -2.08 -17.71 29.61
N GLY A 24 -2.66 -18.91 29.63
CA GLY A 24 -4.12 -19.13 29.65
C GLY A 24 -4.80 -19.13 28.30
N MET A 25 -4.03 -19.08 27.20
CA MET A 25 -4.59 -19.06 25.84
C MET A 25 -4.63 -20.47 25.25
N LYS A 26 -5.83 -21.04 25.12
CA LYS A 26 -6.00 -22.36 24.48
C LYS A 26 -5.93 -22.22 22.97
N VAL A 27 -4.77 -22.50 22.38
CA VAL A 27 -4.55 -22.43 20.92
C VAL A 27 -3.97 -23.77 20.43
N ILE A 28 -4.50 -24.22 19.30
CA ILE A 28 -4.06 -25.46 18.63
C ILE A 28 -3.41 -25.07 17.31
N LYS A 29 -2.19 -25.58 17.08
CA LYS A 29 -1.40 -25.23 15.88
C LYS A 29 -2.08 -25.77 14.61
N ASN A 30 -2.10 -24.95 13.57
CA ASN A 30 -2.58 -25.25 12.22
C ASN A 30 -4.07 -25.64 12.16
N ARG A 31 -4.87 -25.20 13.15
CA ARG A 31 -6.32 -25.47 13.20
C ARG A 31 -7.11 -24.15 13.24
N HIS A 32 -8.20 -24.10 12.50
CA HIS A 32 -9.18 -23.01 12.63
C HIS A 32 -9.95 -23.16 13.93
N GLN A 33 -10.09 -22.07 14.67
CA GLN A 33 -10.65 -22.09 16.03
C GLN A 33 -11.14 -20.71 16.45
N ALA A 34 -11.75 -20.60 17.61
CA ALA A 34 -12.16 -19.34 18.20
C ALA A 34 -10.93 -18.44 18.44
N CYS A 35 -11.08 -17.14 18.18
CA CYS A 35 -9.99 -16.20 18.38
C CYS A 35 -9.84 -15.84 19.87
N PRO A 36 -8.66 -15.95 20.46
CA PRO A 36 -8.45 -15.56 21.84
C PRO A 36 -8.73 -14.07 22.14
N VAL A 37 -8.73 -13.22 21.11
CA VAL A 37 -8.96 -11.77 21.24
C VAL A 37 -10.43 -11.39 21.04
N CYS A 38 -11.05 -11.84 19.94
CA CYS A 38 -12.39 -11.39 19.54
C CYS A 38 -13.44 -12.51 19.49
N GLY A 39 -13.09 -13.73 19.90
CA GLY A 39 -14.04 -14.86 19.90
C GLY A 39 -14.34 -15.39 18.49
N GLY A 40 -15.59 -15.82 18.29
CA GLY A 40 -16.03 -16.46 17.06
C GLY A 40 -15.66 -17.95 17.03
N ALA A 41 -16.17 -18.69 16.04
CA ALA A 41 -16.03 -20.16 16.04
C ALA A 41 -14.72 -20.63 15.35
N ASP A 42 -14.38 -20.06 14.19
CA ASP A 42 -13.34 -20.62 13.31
C ASP A 42 -12.48 -19.58 12.60
N ARG A 43 -12.49 -18.35 13.08
CA ARG A 43 -11.84 -17.21 12.39
C ARG A 43 -10.34 -17.05 12.68
N PHE A 44 -9.81 -17.82 13.62
CA PHE A 44 -8.42 -17.71 14.08
C PHE A 44 -7.65 -18.97 13.74
N ARG A 45 -6.41 -18.81 13.30
CA ARG A 45 -5.47 -19.91 13.10
C ARG A 45 -4.10 -19.53 13.66
N PHE A 46 -3.55 -20.41 14.48
CA PHE A 46 -2.21 -20.31 15.04
C PHE A 46 -1.27 -21.15 14.18
N ASP A 47 -0.36 -20.52 13.46
CA ASP A 47 0.55 -21.18 12.49
C ASP A 47 1.92 -21.49 13.08
N ASP A 48 2.41 -20.63 13.96
CA ASP A 48 3.74 -20.73 14.57
C ASP A 48 4.85 -20.92 13.53
N LYS A 49 4.83 -20.12 12.47
CA LYS A 49 5.83 -20.18 11.41
C LYS A 49 7.18 -19.75 11.97
N GLU A 50 8.22 -20.52 11.65
CA GLU A 50 9.58 -20.25 12.07
C GLU A 50 9.71 -20.15 13.61
N GLY A 51 8.80 -20.79 14.36
CA GLY A 51 8.79 -20.72 15.80
C GLY A 51 8.46 -19.34 16.39
N ARG A 52 7.93 -18.42 15.58
CA ARG A 52 7.67 -17.04 15.99
C ARG A 52 6.30 -16.83 16.64
N GLY A 53 5.50 -17.90 16.78
CA GLY A 53 4.17 -17.79 17.33
C GLY A 53 3.17 -17.11 16.39
N THR A 54 3.39 -17.17 15.09
CA THR A 54 2.56 -16.45 14.12
C THR A 54 1.11 -16.97 14.11
N TRP A 55 0.20 -16.03 13.92
CA TRP A 55 -1.25 -16.28 13.87
C TRP A 55 -1.95 -15.37 12.90
N PHE A 56 -3.17 -15.73 12.54
CA PHE A 56 -4.05 -14.94 11.70
C PHE A 56 -5.50 -15.08 12.18
N CYS A 57 -6.22 -13.97 12.17
CA CYS A 57 -7.66 -13.92 12.45
C CYS A 57 -8.34 -13.00 11.43
N ASN A 58 -9.43 -13.44 10.85
CA ASN A 58 -10.16 -12.67 9.82
C ASN A 58 -10.63 -11.29 10.30
N GLN A 59 -10.76 -11.09 11.62
CA GLN A 59 -11.21 -9.81 12.18
C GLN A 59 -10.08 -9.03 12.86
N CYS A 60 -9.17 -9.70 13.57
CA CYS A 60 -8.10 -9.05 14.33
C CYS A 60 -6.81 -8.83 13.52
N GLY A 61 -6.72 -9.40 12.31
CA GLY A 61 -5.52 -9.34 11.47
C GLY A 61 -4.54 -10.45 11.79
N ALA A 62 -3.24 -10.19 11.63
CA ALA A 62 -2.16 -11.13 11.80
C ALA A 62 -1.12 -10.59 12.77
N GLY A 63 -0.30 -11.49 13.30
CA GLY A 63 0.80 -11.09 14.18
C GLY A 63 1.68 -12.27 14.56
N ASP A 64 2.65 -12.00 15.42
CA ASP A 64 3.47 -13.03 16.07
C ASP A 64 2.95 -13.32 17.48
N GLY A 65 3.65 -14.18 18.21
CA GLY A 65 3.25 -14.59 19.54
C GLY A 65 3.20 -13.44 20.54
N LEU A 66 4.17 -12.53 20.48
CA LEU A 66 4.17 -11.36 21.36
C LEU A 66 2.97 -10.45 21.09
N LYS A 67 2.67 -10.22 19.81
CA LYS A 67 1.52 -9.41 19.39
C LYS A 67 0.18 -10.04 19.80
N LEU A 68 0.12 -11.37 19.87
CA LEU A 68 -1.07 -12.04 20.40
C LEU A 68 -1.24 -11.75 21.90
N VAL A 69 -0.14 -11.83 22.66
CA VAL A 69 -0.17 -11.53 24.09
C VAL A 69 -0.61 -10.08 24.35
N GLU A 70 -0.05 -9.12 23.59
CA GLU A 70 -0.46 -7.71 23.66
C GLU A 70 -1.99 -7.57 23.48
N LYS A 71 -2.51 -8.17 22.41
CA LYS A 71 -3.93 -8.03 22.06
C LYS A 71 -4.87 -8.72 23.04
N VAL A 72 -4.50 -9.92 23.54
CA VAL A 72 -5.35 -10.68 24.46
C VAL A 72 -5.44 -9.98 25.83
N PHE A 73 -4.34 -9.43 26.30
CA PHE A 73 -4.29 -8.78 27.63
C PHE A 73 -4.52 -7.26 27.56
N GLY A 74 -4.56 -6.65 26.37
CA GLY A 74 -4.74 -5.21 26.21
C GLY A 74 -3.59 -4.40 26.77
N ILE A 75 -2.34 -4.89 26.62
CA ILE A 75 -1.13 -4.33 27.25
C ILE A 75 -0.08 -3.93 26.22
N SER A 76 0.90 -3.16 26.65
CA SER A 76 2.03 -2.74 25.81
C SER A 76 2.98 -3.91 25.51
N ALA A 77 3.80 -3.76 24.46
CA ALA A 77 4.82 -4.75 24.08
C ALA A 77 5.81 -5.05 25.24
N SER A 78 6.14 -4.03 26.04
CA SER A 78 7.03 -4.20 27.19
C SER A 78 6.40 -5.06 28.29
N GLU A 79 5.13 -4.82 28.59
CA GLU A 79 4.39 -5.61 29.58
C GLU A 79 4.15 -7.05 29.08
N ALA A 80 3.85 -7.20 27.79
CA ALA A 80 3.71 -8.51 27.17
C ALA A 80 5.03 -9.30 27.24
N ALA A 81 6.16 -8.64 26.96
CA ALA A 81 7.49 -9.24 27.11
C ALA A 81 7.74 -9.68 28.58
N GLY A 82 7.33 -8.87 29.55
CA GLY A 82 7.41 -9.25 30.97
C GLY A 82 6.64 -10.53 31.28
N LYS A 83 5.40 -10.64 30.77
CA LYS A 83 4.58 -11.87 30.95
C LYS A 83 5.23 -13.09 30.29
N VAL A 84 5.74 -12.92 29.07
CA VAL A 84 6.43 -13.98 28.34
C VAL A 84 7.68 -14.44 29.11
N ASN A 85 8.50 -13.50 29.59
CA ASN A 85 9.73 -13.82 30.34
C ASN A 85 9.42 -14.58 31.64
N ALA A 86 8.32 -14.24 32.30
CA ALA A 86 7.91 -14.95 33.52
C ALA A 86 7.62 -16.45 33.25
N VAL A 87 7.20 -16.76 32.04
CA VAL A 87 6.91 -18.15 31.61
C VAL A 87 8.18 -18.82 31.05
N THR A 88 8.97 -18.10 30.23
CA THR A 88 10.12 -18.68 29.53
C THR A 88 11.34 -18.87 30.44
N GLY A 89 11.42 -18.18 31.58
CA GLY A 89 12.58 -18.24 32.49
C GLY A 89 12.93 -19.65 32.95
N ASN A 90 11.98 -20.57 32.96
CA ASN A 90 12.15 -21.98 33.35
C ASN A 90 12.09 -22.97 32.18
N MET A 91 12.12 -22.48 30.93
CA MET A 91 12.06 -23.36 29.76
C MET A 91 13.46 -23.67 29.25
N PRO A 92 13.77 -24.96 28.97
CA PRO A 92 15.07 -25.30 28.39
C PRO A 92 15.16 -24.73 26.95
N PRO A 93 16.33 -24.34 26.49
CA PRO A 93 16.51 -23.86 25.13
C PRO A 93 16.08 -24.91 24.10
N VAL A 94 15.51 -24.47 23.00
CA VAL A 94 15.17 -25.35 21.88
C VAL A 94 16.47 -25.85 21.26
N ALA A 95 16.61 -27.15 21.12
CA ALA A 95 17.82 -27.74 20.54
C ALA A 95 18.02 -27.25 19.08
N PRO A 96 19.24 -26.85 18.72
CA PRO A 96 19.50 -26.38 17.34
C PRO A 96 19.07 -27.37 16.26
N GLU A 97 19.13 -28.66 16.54
CA GLU A 97 18.73 -29.71 15.61
C GLU A 97 17.22 -29.67 15.28
N VAL A 98 16.39 -29.26 16.24
CA VAL A 98 14.93 -29.13 16.04
C VAL A 98 14.63 -27.96 15.10
N ILE A 99 15.34 -26.87 15.27
CA ILE A 99 15.23 -25.69 14.40
C ILE A 99 15.71 -26.05 12.99
N ALA A 100 16.89 -26.70 12.88
CA ALA A 100 17.46 -27.13 11.60
C ALA A 100 16.54 -28.14 10.88
N ALA A 101 15.91 -29.05 11.58
CA ALA A 101 14.96 -30.01 11.00
C ALA A 101 13.71 -29.29 10.46
N ALA A 102 13.21 -28.28 11.16
CA ALA A 102 12.06 -27.49 10.71
C ALA A 102 12.42 -26.67 9.45
N ASP A 103 13.61 -26.10 9.42
CA ASP A 103 14.10 -25.34 8.26
C ASP A 103 14.32 -26.27 7.05
N ALA A 104 14.86 -27.46 7.26
CA ALA A 104 15.06 -28.46 6.21
C ALA A 104 13.70 -28.92 5.62
N GLY A 105 12.70 -29.10 6.45
CA GLY A 105 11.33 -29.42 6.02
C GLY A 105 10.74 -28.30 5.15
N THR A 106 10.92 -27.06 5.57
CA THR A 106 10.46 -25.89 4.80
C THR A 106 11.17 -25.82 3.44
N GLU A 107 12.45 -26.10 3.39
CA GLU A 107 13.23 -26.08 2.15
C GLU A 107 12.82 -27.20 1.19
N ALA A 108 12.57 -28.40 1.72
CA ALA A 108 12.04 -29.51 0.92
C ALA A 108 10.67 -29.17 0.33
N ASP A 109 9.79 -28.53 1.11
CA ASP A 109 8.49 -28.08 0.65
C ASP A 109 8.61 -27.02 -0.47
N ARG A 110 9.57 -26.10 -0.35
CA ARG A 110 9.86 -25.09 -1.39
C ARG A 110 10.33 -25.75 -2.69
N LYS A 111 11.25 -26.71 -2.59
CA LYS A 111 11.75 -27.44 -3.75
C LYS A 111 10.64 -28.25 -4.45
N ALA A 112 9.78 -28.88 -3.67
CA ALA A 112 8.61 -29.61 -4.20
C ALA A 112 7.65 -28.65 -4.92
N ALA A 113 7.40 -27.47 -4.33
CA ALA A 113 6.53 -26.46 -4.95
C ALA A 113 7.15 -25.89 -6.24
N ALA A 114 8.44 -25.66 -6.27
CA ALA A 114 9.15 -25.21 -7.48
C ALA A 114 9.09 -26.28 -8.59
N ALA A 115 9.33 -27.56 -8.26
CA ALA A 115 9.19 -28.65 -9.21
C ALA A 115 7.76 -28.78 -9.73
N LEU A 116 6.75 -28.56 -8.87
CA LEU A 116 5.35 -28.52 -9.29
C LEU A 116 5.08 -27.31 -10.22
N ALA A 117 5.69 -26.15 -9.92
CA ALA A 117 5.56 -24.96 -10.77
C ALA A 117 6.06 -25.22 -12.19
N VAL A 118 7.20 -25.91 -12.33
CA VAL A 118 7.74 -26.28 -13.66
C VAL A 118 6.72 -27.14 -14.41
N ARG A 119 6.24 -28.22 -13.80
CA ARG A 119 5.27 -29.13 -14.43
C ARG A 119 3.95 -28.46 -14.79
N LEU A 120 3.51 -27.48 -14.00
CA LEU A 120 2.27 -26.74 -14.28
C LEU A 120 2.49 -25.68 -15.36
N LEU A 121 3.68 -25.08 -15.43
CA LEU A 121 4.01 -24.12 -16.48
C LEU A 121 3.99 -24.80 -17.86
N GLU A 122 4.41 -26.05 -17.97
CA GLU A 122 4.30 -26.86 -19.18
C GLU A 122 2.83 -27.08 -19.62
N LYS A 123 1.91 -26.96 -18.67
CA LYS A 123 0.46 -27.08 -18.92
C LYS A 123 -0.21 -25.70 -19.10
N THR A 124 0.56 -24.72 -19.56
CA THR A 124 0.03 -23.40 -19.92
C THR A 124 0.21 -23.14 -21.41
N ARG A 125 -0.57 -22.19 -21.90
CA ARG A 125 -0.40 -21.67 -23.28
C ARG A 125 -0.63 -20.16 -23.29
N PRO A 126 0.05 -19.44 -24.17
CA PRO A 126 -0.30 -18.05 -24.41
C PRO A 126 -1.73 -17.92 -24.95
N ALA A 127 -2.44 -16.91 -24.52
CA ALA A 127 -3.80 -16.61 -25.00
C ALA A 127 -4.08 -15.12 -24.89
N THR A 128 -4.89 -14.60 -25.81
CA THR A 128 -5.49 -13.27 -25.75
C THR A 128 -6.98 -13.41 -25.43
N GLY A 129 -7.65 -12.30 -25.16
CA GLY A 129 -9.09 -12.31 -24.88
C GLY A 129 -9.46 -12.95 -23.54
N ASN A 130 -8.51 -13.05 -22.62
CA ASN A 130 -8.78 -13.61 -21.29
C ASN A 130 -9.82 -12.76 -20.54
N ALA A 131 -10.84 -13.42 -19.98
CA ALA A 131 -11.99 -12.75 -19.33
C ALA A 131 -11.56 -11.80 -18.21
N TYR A 132 -10.60 -12.20 -17.36
CA TYR A 132 -10.10 -11.34 -16.28
C TYR A 132 -9.39 -10.10 -16.84
N LEU A 133 -8.49 -10.28 -17.81
CA LEU A 133 -7.75 -9.17 -18.42
C LEU A 133 -8.67 -8.26 -19.24
N THR A 134 -9.67 -8.81 -19.94
CA THR A 134 -10.66 -8.02 -20.69
C THR A 134 -11.42 -7.09 -19.74
N ARG A 135 -11.88 -7.61 -18.60
CA ARG A 135 -12.59 -6.82 -17.60
C ARG A 135 -11.67 -5.72 -17.00
N LYS A 136 -10.36 -5.94 -16.99
CA LYS A 136 -9.36 -5.00 -16.48
C LYS A 136 -8.81 -4.05 -17.56
N GLY A 137 -9.44 -4.01 -18.75
CA GLY A 137 -9.07 -3.10 -19.83
C GLY A 137 -7.99 -3.60 -20.77
N PHE A 138 -7.64 -4.88 -20.72
CA PHE A 138 -6.57 -5.47 -21.52
C PHE A 138 -7.05 -6.65 -22.40
N PRO A 139 -8.06 -6.44 -23.30
CA PRO A 139 -8.61 -7.56 -24.07
C PRO A 139 -7.61 -8.18 -25.04
N ALA A 140 -6.70 -7.39 -25.61
CA ALA A 140 -5.69 -7.86 -26.56
C ALA A 140 -4.38 -8.33 -25.92
N ARG A 141 -4.25 -8.20 -24.59
CA ARG A 141 -2.99 -8.56 -23.89
C ARG A 141 -2.83 -10.07 -23.86
N GLU A 142 -1.73 -10.55 -24.40
CA GLU A 142 -1.35 -11.96 -24.27
C GLU A 142 -0.94 -12.26 -22.84
N CYS A 143 -1.40 -13.39 -22.32
CA CYS A 143 -1.03 -13.90 -21.01
C CYS A 143 -0.96 -15.42 -21.06
N LEU A 144 -0.22 -16.01 -20.10
CA LEU A 144 -0.22 -17.47 -19.96
C LEU A 144 -1.52 -17.90 -19.29
N THR A 145 -2.14 -18.95 -19.83
CA THR A 145 -3.39 -19.51 -19.28
C THR A 145 -3.24 -21.01 -19.07
N LEU A 146 -3.95 -21.54 -18.08
CA LEU A 146 -4.03 -22.98 -17.84
C LEU A 146 -4.68 -23.68 -19.05
N THR A 147 -4.17 -24.85 -19.42
CA THR A 147 -4.82 -25.75 -20.39
C THR A 147 -5.69 -26.80 -19.69
N THR A 148 -5.42 -27.09 -18.41
CA THR A 148 -6.16 -28.06 -17.60
C THR A 148 -6.49 -27.48 -16.23
N PRO A 149 -7.59 -27.87 -15.60
CA PRO A 149 -7.93 -27.35 -14.27
C PRO A 149 -6.86 -27.67 -13.22
N HIS A 150 -6.72 -26.77 -12.25
CA HIS A 150 -5.79 -26.92 -11.11
C HIS A 150 -6.44 -26.38 -9.84
N LYS A 151 -6.12 -27.00 -8.69
CA LYS A 151 -6.61 -26.55 -7.38
C LYS A 151 -5.43 -26.22 -6.45
N THR A 152 -5.45 -25.02 -5.89
CA THR A 152 -4.47 -24.57 -4.91
C THR A 152 -5.10 -23.61 -3.90
N GLY A 153 -4.64 -23.69 -2.63
CA GLY A 153 -5.14 -22.80 -1.57
C GLY A 153 -6.66 -22.88 -1.37
N GLY A 154 -7.27 -24.05 -1.62
CA GLY A 154 -8.71 -24.24 -1.49
C GLY A 154 -9.53 -23.74 -2.68
N VAL A 155 -8.89 -23.13 -3.70
CA VAL A 155 -9.54 -22.54 -4.87
C VAL A 155 -9.30 -23.42 -6.09
N ALA A 156 -10.36 -23.67 -6.88
CA ALA A 156 -10.27 -24.37 -8.17
C ALA A 156 -10.13 -23.35 -9.29
N TYR A 157 -9.10 -23.51 -10.12
CA TYR A 157 -8.82 -22.73 -11.31
C TYR A 157 -9.15 -23.59 -12.53
N ARG A 158 -9.68 -22.98 -13.58
CA ARG A 158 -10.16 -23.67 -14.79
C ARG A 158 -9.19 -23.47 -15.95
N ALA A 159 -9.33 -24.28 -16.99
CA ALA A 159 -8.68 -23.99 -18.25
C ALA A 159 -9.08 -22.57 -18.71
N GLY A 160 -8.10 -21.77 -19.15
CA GLY A 160 -8.28 -20.38 -19.51
C GLY A 160 -7.97 -19.37 -18.39
N ASP A 161 -7.84 -19.80 -17.13
CA ASP A 161 -7.45 -18.89 -16.03
C ASP A 161 -5.97 -18.49 -16.17
N VAL A 162 -5.66 -17.26 -15.75
CA VAL A 162 -4.31 -16.66 -15.90
C VAL A 162 -3.30 -17.34 -14.99
N VAL A 163 -2.11 -17.57 -15.51
CA VAL A 163 -0.95 -18.05 -14.74
C VAL A 163 0.17 -17.02 -14.82
N VAL A 164 0.68 -16.61 -13.66
CA VAL A 164 1.79 -15.65 -13.55
C VAL A 164 2.98 -16.38 -12.92
N PRO A 165 4.04 -16.68 -13.68
CA PRO A 165 5.22 -17.34 -13.12
C PRO A 165 6.05 -16.39 -12.26
N LEU A 166 6.57 -16.89 -11.14
CA LEU A 166 7.41 -16.15 -10.21
C LEU A 166 8.84 -16.72 -10.25
N TYR A 167 9.77 -15.84 -10.48
CA TYR A 167 11.20 -16.17 -10.53
C TYR A 167 11.94 -15.52 -9.36
N ASP A 168 12.90 -16.21 -8.81
CA ASP A 168 13.75 -15.65 -7.75
C ASP A 168 14.86 -14.75 -8.30
N GLY A 169 15.72 -14.26 -7.41
CA GLY A 169 16.82 -13.38 -7.80
C GLY A 169 17.88 -14.03 -8.70
N THR A 170 17.89 -15.37 -8.82
CA THR A 170 18.81 -16.09 -9.74
C THR A 170 18.17 -16.33 -11.12
N GLY A 171 16.87 -16.09 -11.24
CA GLY A 171 16.09 -16.40 -12.45
C GLY A 171 15.46 -17.79 -12.43
N ALA A 172 15.54 -18.52 -11.33
CA ALA A 172 14.90 -19.82 -11.21
C ALA A 172 13.40 -19.66 -10.95
N LEU A 173 12.58 -20.49 -11.62
CA LEU A 173 11.13 -20.54 -11.39
C LEU A 173 10.87 -21.17 -10.01
N VAL A 174 10.23 -20.41 -9.11
CA VAL A 174 10.02 -20.85 -7.71
C VAL A 174 8.55 -20.94 -7.32
N ASN A 175 7.64 -20.37 -8.12
CA ASN A 175 6.21 -20.39 -7.80
C ASN A 175 5.37 -20.01 -9.03
N LEU A 176 4.07 -20.19 -8.93
CA LEU A 176 3.06 -19.67 -9.88
C LEU A 176 1.95 -19.00 -9.09
N GLN A 177 1.44 -17.88 -9.59
CA GLN A 177 0.17 -17.32 -9.13
C GLN A 177 -0.90 -17.59 -10.19
N PHE A 178 -2.06 -18.04 -9.74
CA PHE A 178 -3.24 -18.28 -10.57
C PHE A 178 -4.26 -17.17 -10.31
N ILE A 179 -4.91 -16.69 -11.37
CA ILE A 179 -5.96 -15.66 -11.27
C ILE A 179 -7.15 -16.12 -12.10
N ASN A 180 -8.29 -16.30 -11.45
CA ASN A 180 -9.50 -16.73 -12.17
C ASN A 180 -10.25 -15.53 -12.79
N ALA A 181 -11.30 -15.82 -13.54
CA ALA A 181 -12.10 -14.79 -14.22
C ALA A 181 -12.66 -13.74 -13.24
N GLU A 182 -12.97 -14.12 -12.02
CA GLU A 182 -13.49 -13.21 -10.99
C GLU A 182 -12.38 -12.39 -10.30
N GLY A 183 -11.10 -12.71 -10.56
CA GLY A 183 -9.95 -12.00 -10.00
C GLY A 183 -9.44 -12.56 -8.69
N LEU A 184 -9.91 -13.74 -8.29
CA LEU A 184 -9.41 -14.42 -7.09
C LEU A 184 -8.01 -14.99 -7.37
N LYS A 185 -7.05 -14.66 -6.50
CA LYS A 185 -5.63 -14.95 -6.72
C LYS A 185 -5.10 -15.90 -5.64
N ARG A 186 -4.35 -16.93 -6.05
CA ARG A 186 -3.61 -17.82 -5.11
C ARG A 186 -2.30 -18.26 -5.74
N THR A 187 -1.28 -18.40 -4.92
CA THR A 187 -0.01 -19.03 -5.30
C THR A 187 -0.03 -20.51 -4.93
N LEU A 188 0.94 -21.26 -5.43
CA LEU A 188 1.14 -22.65 -4.98
C LEU A 188 1.49 -22.63 -3.49
N LYS A 189 0.94 -23.59 -2.77
CA LYS A 189 1.21 -23.79 -1.34
C LYS A 189 2.70 -24.09 -1.16
N ALA A 190 3.30 -23.48 -0.16
CA ALA A 190 4.72 -23.58 0.21
C ALA A 190 5.70 -23.03 -0.85
N GLY A 191 5.23 -22.61 -2.03
CA GLY A 191 6.10 -21.98 -3.04
C GLY A 191 6.64 -20.63 -2.54
N GLN A 192 7.88 -20.33 -2.89
CA GLN A 192 8.52 -19.09 -2.49
C GLN A 192 7.80 -17.87 -3.06
N VAL A 193 7.57 -16.86 -2.23
CA VAL A 193 7.07 -15.54 -2.65
C VAL A 193 8.10 -14.47 -2.27
N LYS A 194 8.66 -14.56 -1.06
CA LYS A 194 9.63 -13.57 -0.57
C LYS A 194 10.87 -13.53 -1.47
N GLY A 195 11.17 -12.36 -2.02
CA GLY A 195 12.29 -12.14 -2.93
C GLY A 195 12.08 -12.69 -4.34
N ALA A 196 10.90 -13.22 -4.65
CA ALA A 196 10.54 -13.67 -5.99
C ALA A 196 9.58 -12.66 -6.66
N CYS A 197 9.63 -12.59 -7.98
CA CYS A 197 8.79 -11.66 -8.74
C CYS A 197 8.43 -12.22 -10.11
N HIS A 198 7.43 -11.62 -10.71
CA HIS A 198 7.20 -11.71 -12.15
C HIS A 198 7.76 -10.44 -12.80
N LEU A 199 8.42 -10.55 -13.93
CA LEU A 199 8.96 -9.39 -14.65
C LEU A 199 8.11 -9.12 -15.89
N ILE A 200 7.58 -7.90 -16.00
CA ILE A 200 6.98 -7.42 -17.24
C ILE A 200 8.04 -6.57 -17.91
N ASP A 201 8.64 -7.12 -18.97
CA ASP A 201 9.77 -6.50 -19.64
C ASP A 201 9.32 -5.32 -20.51
N GLY A 202 9.94 -4.19 -20.30
CA GLY A 202 9.74 -3.00 -21.12
C GLY A 202 10.94 -2.75 -22.03
N GLN A 203 10.87 -1.68 -22.79
CA GLN A 203 12.02 -1.22 -23.57
C GLN A 203 13.16 -0.87 -22.60
N LYS A 204 14.25 -1.59 -22.73
CA LYS A 204 15.44 -1.39 -21.89
C LYS A 204 16.14 -0.09 -22.30
N GLN A 205 15.69 1.02 -21.76
CA GLN A 205 16.52 2.22 -21.73
C GLN A 205 17.45 2.05 -20.54
N ALA A 206 18.67 1.62 -20.83
CA ALA A 206 19.67 1.39 -19.78
C ALA A 206 19.77 2.61 -18.83
N GLY A 207 19.58 2.36 -17.57
CA GLY A 207 19.91 3.31 -16.50
C GLY A 207 18.82 4.29 -16.07
N LYS A 208 17.56 4.15 -16.51
CA LYS A 208 16.57 5.17 -16.15
C LYS A 208 15.65 4.74 -14.99
N ARG A 209 14.65 3.92 -15.23
CA ARG A 209 13.62 3.63 -14.22
C ARG A 209 13.28 2.14 -14.17
N LEU A 210 13.03 1.67 -12.96
CA LEU A 210 12.55 0.32 -12.71
C LEU A 210 11.35 0.43 -11.75
N TRP A 211 10.24 -0.12 -12.16
CA TRP A 211 9.02 -0.06 -11.37
C TRP A 211 8.83 -1.33 -10.53
N ILE A 212 8.17 -1.17 -9.39
CA ILE A 212 7.72 -2.28 -8.55
C ILE A 212 6.24 -2.04 -8.27
N ALA A 213 5.39 -3.04 -8.54
CA ALA A 213 3.97 -2.98 -8.22
C ALA A 213 3.55 -4.21 -7.43
N GLU A 214 2.54 -4.06 -6.55
CA GLU A 214 2.05 -5.19 -5.77
C GLU A 214 1.33 -6.19 -6.67
N GLY A 215 0.35 -5.73 -7.46
CA GLY A 215 -0.54 -6.58 -8.23
C GLY A 215 -0.15 -6.74 -9.69
N TYR A 216 -0.48 -7.90 -10.29
CA TYR A 216 -0.18 -8.17 -11.69
C TYR A 216 -0.84 -7.14 -12.63
N VAL A 217 -2.11 -6.81 -12.40
CA VAL A 217 -2.83 -5.86 -13.28
C VAL A 217 -2.37 -4.42 -13.03
N THR A 218 -2.05 -4.05 -11.81
CA THR A 218 -1.40 -2.77 -11.50
C THR A 218 -0.11 -2.63 -12.32
N ALA A 219 0.71 -3.70 -12.33
CA ALA A 219 1.97 -3.73 -13.08
C ALA A 219 1.75 -3.64 -14.59
N LEU A 220 0.76 -4.39 -15.11
CA LEU A 220 0.40 -4.31 -16.54
C LEU A 220 -0.01 -2.88 -16.92
N THR A 221 -0.77 -2.21 -16.05
CA THR A 221 -1.22 -0.84 -16.29
C THR A 221 -0.03 0.13 -16.33
N VAL A 222 0.87 0.03 -15.33
CA VAL A 222 2.07 0.88 -15.30
C VAL A 222 2.91 0.63 -16.57
N HIS A 223 3.16 -0.63 -16.90
CA HIS A 223 3.90 -1.00 -18.12
C HIS A 223 3.22 -0.46 -19.39
N HIS A 224 1.91 -0.65 -19.52
CA HIS A 224 1.14 -0.17 -20.68
C HIS A 224 1.24 1.36 -20.86
N LEU A 225 1.15 2.08 -19.74
CA LEU A 225 1.13 3.55 -19.77
C LEU A 225 2.52 4.16 -19.95
N THR A 226 3.59 3.45 -19.52
CA THR A 226 4.96 3.99 -19.52
C THR A 226 5.90 3.33 -20.53
N GLY A 227 5.63 2.09 -20.92
CA GLY A 227 6.55 1.27 -21.73
C GLY A 227 7.75 0.73 -20.94
N GLU A 228 7.78 0.95 -19.63
CA GLU A 228 8.95 0.65 -18.79
C GLU A 228 8.82 -0.72 -18.11
N THR A 229 9.96 -1.25 -17.66
CA THR A 229 10.02 -2.55 -16.97
C THR A 229 9.38 -2.46 -15.58
N VAL A 230 8.54 -3.45 -15.25
CA VAL A 230 7.86 -3.51 -13.95
C VAL A 230 8.10 -4.88 -13.30
N MET A 231 8.58 -4.89 -12.06
CA MET A 231 8.66 -6.07 -11.20
C MET A 231 7.36 -6.19 -10.41
N VAL A 232 6.72 -7.36 -10.48
CA VAL A 232 5.45 -7.64 -9.80
C VAL A 232 5.74 -8.39 -8.51
N ALA A 233 5.42 -7.79 -7.36
CA ALA A 233 5.71 -8.39 -6.04
C ALA A 233 4.69 -9.47 -5.64
N LEU A 234 3.47 -9.41 -6.17
CA LEU A 234 2.34 -10.34 -5.95
C LEU A 234 1.83 -10.36 -4.50
N SER A 235 2.42 -9.55 -3.61
CA SER A 235 1.99 -9.41 -2.22
C SER A 235 2.65 -8.18 -1.60
N SER A 236 1.91 -7.44 -0.79
CA SER A 236 2.45 -6.26 -0.08
C SER A 236 3.60 -6.61 0.88
N VAL A 237 3.59 -7.82 1.46
CA VAL A 237 4.67 -8.25 2.36
C VAL A 237 5.98 -8.54 1.62
N ASN A 238 5.93 -8.73 0.30
CA ASN A 238 7.11 -8.96 -0.52
C ASN A 238 7.75 -7.66 -1.04
N LEU A 239 7.08 -6.53 -0.95
CA LEU A 239 7.56 -5.26 -1.50
C LEU A 239 8.95 -4.89 -0.97
N LEU A 240 9.16 -4.99 0.34
CA LEU A 240 10.44 -4.65 0.96
C LEU A 240 11.58 -5.53 0.44
N SER A 241 11.36 -6.85 0.38
CA SER A 241 12.39 -7.80 -0.10
C SER A 241 12.72 -7.56 -1.57
N LEU A 242 11.68 -7.27 -2.36
CA LEU A 242 11.86 -7.03 -3.80
C LEU A 242 12.54 -5.68 -4.07
N ALA A 243 12.21 -4.64 -3.30
CA ALA A 243 12.83 -3.32 -3.41
C ALA A 243 14.35 -3.40 -3.10
N SER A 244 14.71 -4.13 -2.04
CA SER A 244 16.12 -4.37 -1.69
C SER A 244 16.86 -5.12 -2.80
N LEU A 245 16.24 -6.18 -3.35
CA LEU A 245 16.80 -6.94 -4.46
C LEU A 245 16.96 -6.05 -5.72
N ALA A 246 15.96 -5.23 -6.01
CA ALA A 246 15.97 -4.32 -7.16
C ALA A 246 17.14 -3.31 -7.05
N ARG A 247 17.35 -2.72 -5.87
CA ARG A 247 18.47 -1.79 -5.64
C ARG A 247 19.81 -2.50 -5.78
N GLN A 248 19.94 -3.71 -5.23
CA GLN A 248 21.17 -4.50 -5.33
C GLN A 248 21.53 -4.82 -6.80
N LYS A 249 20.52 -5.21 -7.61
CA LYS A 249 20.75 -5.61 -9.01
C LYS A 249 20.84 -4.41 -9.97
N HIS A 250 20.20 -3.31 -9.63
CA HIS A 250 20.08 -2.12 -10.50
C HIS A 250 20.48 -0.87 -9.72
N PRO A 251 21.75 -0.74 -9.29
CA PRO A 251 22.15 0.36 -8.40
C PRO A 251 21.98 1.76 -9.02
N ALA A 252 22.01 1.88 -10.35
CA ALA A 252 21.90 3.16 -11.04
C ALA A 252 20.44 3.53 -11.44
N CYS A 253 19.48 2.61 -11.27
CA CYS A 253 18.09 2.87 -11.65
C CYS A 253 17.37 3.71 -10.61
N GLN A 254 16.51 4.62 -11.07
CA GLN A 254 15.46 5.18 -10.20
C GLN A 254 14.41 4.09 -9.96
N ILE A 255 14.28 3.66 -8.71
CA ILE A 255 13.28 2.64 -8.36
C ILE A 255 11.99 3.35 -7.96
N ILE A 256 10.87 2.95 -8.57
CA ILE A 256 9.57 3.59 -8.34
C ILE A 256 8.58 2.51 -7.90
N LEU A 257 7.96 2.71 -6.74
CA LEU A 257 6.93 1.81 -6.22
C LEU A 257 5.55 2.34 -6.59
N ALA A 258 4.88 1.64 -7.50
CA ALA A 258 3.49 1.94 -7.89
C ALA A 258 2.57 1.29 -6.85
N ALA A 259 2.32 2.02 -5.78
CA ALA A 259 1.55 1.53 -4.64
C ALA A 259 0.05 1.72 -4.84
N ASP A 260 -0.74 0.95 -4.11
CA ASP A 260 -2.19 1.10 -4.06
C ASP A 260 -2.54 2.19 -3.03
N ARG A 261 -3.63 2.91 -3.28
CA ARG A 261 -4.16 3.93 -2.35
C ARG A 261 -5.27 3.29 -1.51
N ASP A 262 -4.89 2.66 -0.41
CA ASP A 262 -5.84 2.01 0.52
C ASP A 262 -6.47 3.01 1.48
N LEU A 263 -7.68 2.72 1.91
CA LEU A 263 -8.39 3.55 2.89
C LEU A 263 -7.73 3.53 4.27
N ASN A 264 -7.18 2.40 4.67
CA ASN A 264 -6.53 2.22 5.98
C ASN A 264 -5.04 2.61 5.98
N GLY A 265 -4.45 2.86 4.81
CA GLY A 265 -3.05 3.27 4.68
C GLY A 265 -2.02 2.14 4.82
N ASP A 266 -2.43 0.90 4.99
CA ASP A 266 -1.51 -0.23 5.18
C ASP A 266 -0.59 -0.44 3.96
N GLY A 267 -1.16 -0.40 2.75
CA GLY A 267 -0.40 -0.54 1.50
C GLY A 267 0.61 0.60 1.34
N GLN A 268 0.19 1.84 1.59
CA GLN A 268 1.05 3.02 1.53
C GLN A 268 2.22 2.91 2.52
N THR A 269 1.95 2.46 3.76
CA THR A 269 2.98 2.30 4.79
C THR A 269 4.04 1.27 4.37
N LYS A 270 3.61 0.13 3.84
CA LYS A 270 4.52 -0.92 3.35
C LYS A 270 5.33 -0.44 2.14
N ALA A 271 4.69 0.28 1.22
CA ALA A 271 5.37 0.86 0.06
C ALA A 271 6.39 1.91 0.48
N ALA A 272 6.06 2.75 1.45
CA ALA A 272 7.00 3.75 1.99
C ALA A 272 8.23 3.08 2.63
N ALA A 273 8.01 2.03 3.43
CA ALA A 273 9.12 1.27 4.03
C ALA A 273 10.01 0.61 2.96
N ALA A 274 9.40 0.07 1.90
CA ALA A 274 10.13 -0.54 0.78
C ALA A 274 10.91 0.53 -0.01
N ALA A 275 10.32 1.70 -0.24
CA ALA A 275 10.98 2.82 -0.92
C ALA A 275 12.19 3.32 -0.13
N ALA A 276 12.02 3.47 1.18
CA ALA A 276 13.13 3.88 2.05
C ALA A 276 14.32 2.90 1.98
N ALA A 277 14.04 1.60 1.92
CA ALA A 277 15.07 0.56 1.85
C ALA A 277 15.84 0.52 0.52
N CYS A 278 15.28 1.09 -0.53
CA CYS A 278 15.91 1.11 -1.87
C CYS A 278 16.19 2.52 -2.41
N GLU A 279 16.07 3.54 -1.56
CA GLU A 279 16.18 4.95 -1.99
C GLU A 279 15.28 5.21 -3.20
N GLY A 280 14.06 4.68 -3.14
CA GLY A 280 13.08 4.77 -4.23
C GLY A 280 12.00 5.80 -3.95
N VAL A 281 11.09 5.93 -4.90
CA VAL A 281 9.96 6.89 -4.84
C VAL A 281 8.65 6.09 -4.82
N VAL A 282 7.72 6.48 -3.94
CA VAL A 282 6.34 5.91 -3.95
C VAL A 282 5.46 6.82 -4.80
N VAL A 283 4.71 6.22 -5.72
CA VAL A 283 3.68 6.93 -6.49
C VAL A 283 2.32 6.30 -6.20
N LEU A 284 1.33 7.16 -5.97
CA LEU A 284 -0.04 6.73 -5.62
C LEU A 284 -1.01 7.15 -6.72
N PRO A 285 -1.98 6.29 -7.07
CA PRO A 285 -2.97 6.66 -8.07
C PRO A 285 -3.83 7.83 -7.60
N PRO A 286 -4.39 8.61 -8.54
CA PRO A 286 -5.22 9.76 -8.19
C PRO A 286 -6.64 9.39 -7.73
N VAL A 287 -6.89 8.09 -7.55
CA VAL A 287 -8.15 7.55 -7.04
C VAL A 287 -7.83 6.55 -5.92
N PHE A 288 -8.82 6.21 -5.10
CA PHE A 288 -8.70 5.07 -4.19
C PHE A 288 -8.68 3.77 -5.00
N GLY A 289 -7.85 2.82 -4.60
CA GLY A 289 -7.61 1.59 -5.32
C GLY A 289 -6.22 1.57 -5.95
N ASP A 290 -6.10 0.93 -7.09
CA ASP A 290 -4.82 0.75 -7.77
C ASP A 290 -4.72 1.59 -9.07
N TRP A 291 -3.58 1.52 -9.76
CA TRP A 291 -3.37 2.26 -11.01
C TRP A 291 -4.27 1.75 -12.15
N ASN A 292 -4.71 0.49 -12.09
CA ASN A 292 -5.69 -0.03 -13.05
C ASN A 292 -7.07 0.59 -12.80
N ASP A 293 -7.46 0.72 -11.54
CA ASP A 293 -8.72 1.40 -11.20
C ASP A 293 -8.68 2.86 -11.68
N ALA A 294 -7.53 3.53 -11.57
CA ALA A 294 -7.35 4.89 -12.10
C ALA A 294 -7.53 4.91 -13.63
N MET A 295 -6.92 3.96 -14.33
CA MET A 295 -7.01 3.87 -15.80
C MET A 295 -8.44 3.59 -16.25
N MET A 296 -9.12 2.66 -15.58
CA MET A 296 -10.51 2.30 -15.92
C MET A 296 -11.48 3.45 -15.64
N LEU A 297 -11.20 4.27 -14.62
CA LEU A 297 -12.08 5.37 -14.22
C LEU A 297 -11.81 6.67 -14.97
N LYS A 298 -10.54 7.02 -15.23
CA LYS A 298 -10.13 8.31 -15.79
C LYS A 298 -9.64 8.24 -17.24
N GLY A 299 -9.44 7.03 -17.76
CA GLY A 299 -8.86 6.80 -19.09
C GLY A 299 -7.33 6.82 -19.08
N GLU A 300 -6.75 6.32 -20.17
CA GLU A 300 -5.30 6.12 -20.31
C GLU A 300 -4.52 7.43 -20.22
N ASP A 301 -4.94 8.46 -21.00
CA ASP A 301 -4.18 9.72 -21.10
C ASP A 301 -4.13 10.46 -19.76
N ALA A 302 -5.25 10.52 -19.04
CA ALA A 302 -5.30 11.17 -17.74
C ALA A 302 -4.45 10.41 -16.72
N THR A 303 -4.49 9.08 -16.75
CA THR A 303 -3.70 8.24 -15.85
C THR A 303 -2.22 8.33 -16.18
N ARG A 304 -1.85 8.35 -17.48
CA ARG A 304 -0.46 8.54 -17.92
C ARG A 304 0.10 9.87 -17.42
N LYS A 305 -0.67 10.95 -17.56
CA LYS A 305 -0.29 12.27 -17.04
C LYS A 305 -0.10 12.23 -15.52
N ALA A 306 -1.00 11.55 -14.79
CA ALA A 306 -0.91 11.41 -13.33
C ALA A 306 0.34 10.60 -12.91
N ILE A 307 0.66 9.51 -13.62
CA ILE A 307 1.89 8.72 -13.38
C ILE A 307 3.12 9.62 -13.50
N TYR A 308 3.25 10.34 -14.61
CA TYR A 308 4.43 11.18 -14.83
C TYR A 308 4.50 12.38 -13.88
N ALA A 309 3.36 12.92 -13.47
CA ALA A 309 3.31 13.96 -12.45
C ALA A 309 3.76 13.43 -11.07
N ALA A 310 3.38 12.19 -10.75
CA ALA A 310 3.73 11.56 -9.47
C ALA A 310 5.21 11.16 -9.38
N ILE A 311 5.86 10.83 -10.52
CA ILE A 311 7.29 10.49 -10.58
C ILE A 311 8.16 11.73 -10.45
N ARG A 312 7.70 12.86 -10.92
CA ARG A 312 8.45 14.09 -10.72
C ARG A 312 8.70 14.21 -9.23
N PRO A 313 9.94 14.47 -8.80
CA PRO A 313 10.15 14.73 -7.39
C PRO A 313 9.07 15.72 -6.97
N ALA A 314 8.39 15.42 -5.88
CA ALA A 314 7.43 16.36 -5.28
C ALA A 314 8.05 17.71 -5.46
N ALA A 315 7.38 18.61 -6.16
CA ALA A 315 7.94 19.90 -6.57
C ALA A 315 8.81 20.32 -5.40
N GLN A 316 10.13 20.37 -5.61
CA GLN A 316 11.05 20.63 -4.53
C GLN A 316 10.46 21.83 -3.82
N SER A 317 10.18 21.64 -2.55
CA SER A 317 9.69 22.77 -1.77
C SER A 317 10.53 23.98 -2.18
N PRO A 318 9.94 25.11 -2.50
CA PRO A 318 10.75 26.28 -2.87
C PRO A 318 11.79 26.61 -1.81
N PHE A 319 11.69 25.96 -0.65
CA PHE A 319 12.63 26.11 0.47
C PHE A 319 13.77 25.07 0.47
N ASP A 320 13.72 24.03 -0.39
CA ASP A 320 14.72 22.95 -0.34
C ASP A 320 16.08 23.37 -0.91
N THR A 321 16.09 24.33 -1.82
CA THR A 321 17.31 24.86 -2.44
C THR A 321 17.63 26.29 -1.99
N MET A 322 16.79 26.87 -1.14
CA MET A 322 16.91 28.27 -0.72
C MET A 322 17.89 28.40 0.46
N SER A 323 18.78 29.35 0.37
CA SER A 323 19.71 29.67 1.46
C SER A 323 19.04 30.52 2.54
N GLU A 324 19.61 30.50 3.76
CA GLU A 324 19.19 31.38 4.86
C GLU A 324 19.18 32.84 4.45
N ALA A 325 20.25 33.31 3.74
CA ALA A 325 20.41 34.69 3.33
C ALA A 325 19.32 35.11 2.36
N GLU A 326 19.05 34.28 1.34
CA GLU A 326 17.97 34.53 0.38
C GLU A 326 16.62 34.67 1.06
N PHE A 327 16.27 33.67 1.92
CA PHE A 327 15.02 33.68 2.62
C PHE A 327 14.87 34.88 3.58
N THR A 328 15.95 35.21 4.27
CA THR A 328 15.92 36.34 5.22
C THR A 328 15.70 37.68 4.49
N ALA A 329 16.30 37.87 3.31
CA ALA A 329 16.17 39.07 2.49
C ALA A 329 14.79 39.27 1.86
N MET A 330 13.98 38.17 1.75
CA MET A 330 12.65 38.22 1.13
C MET A 330 11.66 39.06 1.96
N SER A 331 10.78 39.77 1.26
CA SER A 331 9.64 40.45 1.89
C SER A 331 8.62 39.46 2.46
N ALA A 332 7.70 39.92 3.27
CA ALA A 332 6.58 39.09 3.79
C ALA A 332 5.73 38.56 2.63
N SER A 333 5.51 39.33 1.58
CA SER A 333 4.75 38.90 0.40
C SER A 333 5.45 37.81 -0.37
N ASP A 334 6.76 37.93 -0.59
CA ASP A 334 7.53 36.88 -1.28
C ASP A 334 7.54 35.58 -0.47
N LYS A 335 7.73 35.69 0.85
CA LYS A 335 7.64 34.54 1.76
C LYS A 335 6.26 33.89 1.69
N ALA A 336 5.19 34.67 1.69
CA ALA A 336 3.81 34.19 1.60
C ALA A 336 3.57 33.44 0.28
N MET A 337 4.07 33.98 -0.84
CA MET A 337 3.99 33.31 -2.15
C MET A 337 4.72 31.97 -2.13
N ARG A 338 5.93 31.92 -1.56
CA ARG A 338 6.68 30.66 -1.42
C ARG A 338 5.98 29.65 -0.53
N VAL A 339 5.32 30.11 0.54
CA VAL A 339 4.49 29.24 1.40
C VAL A 339 3.32 28.68 0.57
N HIS A 340 2.65 29.51 -0.22
CA HIS A 340 1.56 29.05 -1.09
C HIS A 340 2.03 27.98 -2.08
N GLU A 341 3.18 28.21 -2.72
CA GLU A 341 3.82 27.24 -3.62
C GLU A 341 4.19 25.93 -2.89
N HIS A 342 4.74 26.05 -1.68
CA HIS A 342 5.11 24.89 -0.84
C HIS A 342 3.92 23.96 -0.58
N TYR A 343 2.74 24.55 -0.39
CA TYR A 343 1.51 23.78 -0.20
C TYR A 343 0.84 23.36 -1.52
N GLY A 344 1.52 23.55 -2.67
CA GLY A 344 1.01 23.16 -3.98
C GLY A 344 -0.27 23.90 -4.38
N GLU A 345 -0.38 25.15 -3.97
CA GLU A 345 -1.56 25.99 -4.20
C GLU A 345 -2.85 25.34 -3.68
N ALA A 346 -2.73 24.61 -2.57
CA ALA A 346 -3.86 23.88 -1.95
C ALA A 346 -4.31 24.57 -0.64
N LEU A 347 -4.14 25.87 -0.54
CA LEU A 347 -4.61 26.69 0.59
C LEU A 347 -5.75 27.61 0.13
N ALA A 348 -6.70 27.85 1.03
CA ALA A 348 -7.78 28.83 0.83
C ALA A 348 -8.13 29.45 2.18
N VAL A 349 -8.73 30.63 2.13
CA VAL A 349 -9.19 31.34 3.33
C VAL A 349 -10.73 31.38 3.34
N ASP A 350 -11.35 31.38 4.50
CA ASP A 350 -12.80 31.49 4.62
C ASP A 350 -13.30 32.87 4.17
N ALA A 351 -14.63 33.02 4.01
CA ALA A 351 -15.25 34.27 3.53
C ALA A 351 -14.96 35.48 4.42
N ASN A 352 -14.61 35.25 5.68
CA ASN A 352 -14.30 36.33 6.63
C ASN A 352 -12.80 36.67 6.69
N GLY A 353 -11.97 35.92 5.92
CA GLY A 353 -10.52 36.13 5.93
C GLY A 353 -9.81 35.64 7.19
N GLN A 354 -10.46 34.82 7.99
CA GLN A 354 -9.94 34.43 9.31
C GLN A 354 -9.35 33.03 9.33
N LEU A 355 -10.07 32.05 8.78
CA LEU A 355 -9.70 30.63 8.89
C LEU A 355 -9.07 30.13 7.60
N LEU A 356 -7.91 29.55 7.75
CA LEU A 356 -7.23 28.87 6.65
C LEU A 356 -7.74 27.45 6.50
N SER A 357 -7.87 26.99 5.27
CA SER A 357 -8.18 25.62 4.94
C SER A 357 -7.15 25.08 3.96
N ARG A 358 -6.87 23.78 4.08
CA ARG A 358 -5.99 23.05 3.17
C ARG A 358 -6.79 21.97 2.45
N TYR A 359 -6.60 21.89 1.14
CA TYR A 359 -7.22 20.85 0.33
C TYR A 359 -6.39 19.57 0.44
N GLU A 360 -6.99 18.52 0.97
CA GLU A 360 -6.36 17.20 1.07
C GLU A 360 -7.43 16.09 1.02
N ASN A 361 -7.09 15.01 0.33
CA ASN A 361 -7.96 13.83 0.21
C ASN A 361 -9.40 14.16 -0.26
N GLY A 362 -9.53 15.14 -1.17
CA GLY A 362 -10.81 15.47 -1.79
C GLY A 362 -11.64 16.51 -1.06
N ILE A 363 -11.20 17.01 0.09
CA ILE A 363 -11.94 18.00 0.89
C ILE A 363 -11.04 19.14 1.38
N TRP A 364 -11.67 20.22 1.73
CA TRP A 364 -11.04 21.37 2.39
C TRP A 364 -11.18 21.22 3.91
N LYS A 365 -10.04 21.06 4.59
CA LYS A 365 -9.97 20.94 6.05
C LYS A 365 -9.46 22.23 6.67
N VAL A 366 -10.14 22.70 7.68
CA VAL A 366 -9.71 23.89 8.43
C VAL A 366 -8.41 23.57 9.18
N ILE A 367 -7.47 24.51 9.12
CA ILE A 367 -6.23 24.47 9.90
C ILE A 367 -6.37 25.55 10.97
N THR A 368 -6.08 25.21 12.23
CA THR A 368 -6.15 26.23 13.28
C THR A 368 -5.04 27.28 13.06
N PRO A 369 -5.28 28.56 13.38
CA PRO A 369 -4.24 29.57 13.22
C PRO A 369 -2.92 29.23 13.93
N SER A 370 -3.02 28.59 15.11
CA SER A 370 -1.84 28.18 15.88
C SER A 370 -1.06 27.08 15.18
N ASP A 371 -1.73 26.09 14.59
CA ASP A 371 -1.05 25.00 13.88
C ASP A 371 -0.38 25.53 12.61
N PHE A 372 -1.10 26.38 11.84
CA PHE A 372 -0.50 26.95 10.63
C PHE A 372 0.71 27.85 10.96
N ALA A 373 0.60 28.66 11.99
CA ALA A 373 1.74 29.48 12.44
C ALA A 373 2.94 28.63 12.85
N ARG A 374 2.67 27.46 13.49
CA ARG A 374 3.73 26.50 13.86
C ARG A 374 4.36 25.86 12.61
N ASP A 375 3.55 25.54 11.60
CA ASP A 375 4.08 25.01 10.32
C ASP A 375 4.98 26.04 9.65
N VAL A 376 4.55 27.31 9.58
CA VAL A 376 5.35 28.40 8.98
C VAL A 376 6.65 28.60 9.81
N ALA A 377 6.57 28.57 11.14
CA ALA A 377 7.77 28.66 12.00
C ALA A 377 8.75 27.53 11.70
N GLY A 378 8.23 26.32 11.43
CA GLY A 378 9.04 25.17 11.02
C GLY A 378 9.84 25.42 9.75
N LEU A 379 9.28 26.17 8.80
CA LEU A 379 10.00 26.55 7.57
C LEU A 379 11.19 27.48 7.89
N PHE A 380 10.98 28.49 8.79
CA PHE A 380 12.07 29.34 9.25
C PHE A 380 13.17 28.52 9.93
N GLN A 381 12.79 27.58 10.83
CA GLN A 381 13.75 26.72 11.53
C GLN A 381 14.57 25.87 10.55
N ARG A 382 13.90 25.26 9.57
CA ARG A 382 14.56 24.41 8.55
C ARG A 382 15.62 25.20 7.79
N LEU A 383 15.35 26.48 7.50
CA LEU A 383 16.26 27.37 6.81
C LEU A 383 17.26 28.06 7.76
N ARG A 384 17.19 27.78 9.06
CA ARG A 384 17.98 28.43 10.10
C ARG A 384 17.80 29.96 10.16
N ALA A 385 16.71 30.47 9.57
CA ALA A 385 16.43 31.91 9.48
C ALA A 385 15.85 32.42 10.81
N PRO A 386 16.25 33.60 11.29
CA PRO A 386 15.73 34.16 12.54
C PRO A 386 14.26 34.58 12.38
N PHE A 387 13.44 34.28 13.40
CA PHE A 387 12.04 34.63 13.39
C PHE A 387 11.54 35.12 14.76
N SER A 388 10.42 35.78 14.72
CA SER A 388 9.64 36.19 15.88
C SER A 388 8.16 35.95 15.57
N SER A 389 7.31 35.96 16.58
CA SER A 389 5.86 35.81 16.39
C SER A 389 5.31 36.86 15.41
N GLY A 390 5.81 38.09 15.48
CA GLY A 390 5.40 39.16 14.55
C GLY A 390 5.78 38.88 13.11
N ARG A 391 6.98 38.35 12.85
CA ARG A 391 7.40 37.97 11.50
C ARG A 391 6.56 36.82 10.94
N ILE A 392 6.27 35.81 11.77
CA ILE A 392 5.39 34.70 11.36
C ILE A 392 3.99 35.23 11.03
N ALA A 393 3.44 36.04 11.92
CA ALA A 393 2.11 36.63 11.73
C ALA A 393 2.04 37.46 10.44
N SER A 394 3.08 38.24 10.14
CA SER A 394 3.13 39.05 8.92
C SER A 394 3.06 38.17 7.67
N VAL A 395 3.79 37.05 7.63
CA VAL A 395 3.73 36.13 6.50
C VAL A 395 2.35 35.47 6.38
N VAL A 396 1.76 35.03 7.49
CA VAL A 396 0.43 34.36 7.52
C VAL A 396 -0.66 35.34 7.08
N GLU A 397 -0.66 36.57 7.60
CA GLU A 397 -1.69 37.56 7.24
C GLU A 397 -1.55 37.99 5.76
N THR A 398 -0.32 38.15 5.28
CA THR A 398 -0.09 38.45 3.86
C THR A 398 -0.58 37.27 2.98
N LEU A 399 -0.32 36.02 3.41
CA LEU A 399 -0.78 34.84 2.68
C LEU A 399 -2.31 34.83 2.52
N LYS A 400 -3.05 35.20 3.56
CA LYS A 400 -4.53 35.27 3.51
C LYS A 400 -5.06 36.26 2.45
N LEU A 401 -4.23 37.24 2.07
CA LEU A 401 -4.61 38.22 1.04
C LEU A 401 -4.41 37.71 -0.38
N ILE A 402 -3.55 36.69 -0.57
CA ILE A 402 -3.18 36.24 -1.92
C ILE A 402 -3.82 34.88 -2.29
N ILE A 403 -4.23 34.07 -1.31
CA ILE A 403 -4.83 32.78 -1.59
C ILE A 403 -6.34 32.93 -1.90
N PRO A 404 -6.93 31.96 -2.63
CA PRO A 404 -8.36 32.08 -2.97
C PRO A 404 -9.25 32.02 -1.74
N GLN A 405 -10.33 32.77 -1.81
CA GLN A 405 -11.39 32.73 -0.82
C GLN A 405 -12.23 31.48 -1.02
N GLN A 406 -12.49 30.73 0.06
CA GLN A 406 -13.25 29.49 0.02
C GLN A 406 -14.72 29.76 -0.28
N ASP A 407 -15.22 29.19 -1.34
CA ASP A 407 -16.61 29.28 -1.71
C ASP A 407 -17.45 28.22 -0.97
N ALA A 408 -18.76 28.38 -0.97
CA ALA A 408 -19.65 27.36 -0.43
C ALA A 408 -19.72 26.15 -1.39
N PRO A 409 -19.72 24.93 -0.88
CA PRO A 409 -19.95 23.79 -1.76
C PRO A 409 -21.34 23.86 -2.37
N ALA A 410 -21.44 23.56 -3.66
CA ALA A 410 -22.74 23.51 -4.32
C ALA A 410 -23.62 22.44 -3.65
N ARG A 411 -24.84 22.81 -3.26
CA ARG A 411 -25.77 21.92 -2.53
C ARG A 411 -26.08 20.62 -3.26
N ARG A 412 -25.90 20.61 -4.58
CA ARG A 412 -26.13 19.43 -5.42
C ARG A 412 -24.96 18.44 -5.40
N LEU A 413 -23.81 18.77 -4.81
CA LEU A 413 -22.61 17.93 -4.82
C LEU A 413 -22.55 17.08 -3.54
N ILE A 414 -22.47 15.77 -3.72
CA ILE A 414 -22.22 14.83 -2.63
C ILE A 414 -20.84 14.22 -2.83
N GLY A 415 -19.95 14.45 -1.87
CA GLY A 415 -18.60 13.86 -1.89
C GLY A 415 -18.62 12.44 -1.33
N PHE A 416 -18.07 11.51 -2.08
CA PHE A 416 -17.77 10.14 -1.67
C PHE A 416 -16.26 9.95 -1.63
N ARG A 417 -15.76 8.89 -1.01
CA ARG A 417 -14.32 8.64 -0.94
C ARG A 417 -13.66 8.55 -2.32
N ASN A 418 -14.39 8.05 -3.32
CA ASN A 418 -13.88 7.82 -4.67
C ASN A 418 -14.25 8.89 -5.70
N GLY A 419 -14.94 9.96 -5.29
CA GLY A 419 -15.34 11.03 -6.22
C GLY A 419 -16.50 11.84 -5.72
N VAL A 420 -17.12 12.60 -6.61
CA VAL A 420 -18.19 13.54 -6.31
C VAL A 420 -19.38 13.28 -7.24
N LEU A 421 -20.55 13.09 -6.66
CA LEU A 421 -21.80 12.95 -7.41
C LEU A 421 -22.48 14.33 -7.47
N ASP A 422 -22.77 14.77 -8.68
CA ASP A 422 -23.68 15.90 -8.89
C ASP A 422 -25.10 15.33 -8.98
N THR A 423 -25.91 15.61 -7.99
CA THR A 423 -27.27 15.04 -7.89
C THR A 423 -28.23 15.60 -8.92
N GLN A 424 -27.93 16.75 -9.50
CA GLN A 424 -28.77 17.36 -10.53
C GLN A 424 -28.54 16.72 -11.91
N SER A 425 -27.28 16.50 -12.26
CA SER A 425 -26.92 15.89 -13.55
C SER A 425 -26.80 14.36 -13.50
N GLY A 426 -26.67 13.78 -12.29
CA GLY A 426 -26.39 12.37 -12.10
C GLY A 426 -24.94 12.00 -12.42
N LEU A 427 -24.10 12.97 -12.74
CA LEU A 427 -22.70 12.71 -13.12
C LEU A 427 -21.83 12.46 -11.90
N PHE A 428 -20.99 11.43 -11.99
CA PHE A 428 -19.98 11.14 -10.99
C PHE A 428 -18.61 11.55 -11.54
N SER A 429 -17.90 12.39 -10.80
CA SER A 429 -16.63 12.98 -11.26
C SER A 429 -15.54 12.87 -10.20
N PRO A 430 -14.26 12.97 -10.60
CA PRO A 430 -13.16 13.04 -9.63
C PRO A 430 -13.28 14.25 -8.70
N HIS A 431 -12.64 14.17 -7.54
CA HIS A 431 -12.51 15.30 -6.63
C HIS A 431 -11.78 16.47 -7.29
N SER A 432 -12.23 17.68 -7.01
CA SER A 432 -11.59 18.92 -7.45
C SER A 432 -11.58 19.94 -6.32
N LYS A 433 -10.55 20.78 -6.28
CA LYS A 433 -10.46 21.92 -5.36
C LYS A 433 -11.70 22.84 -5.54
N SER A 434 -12.19 22.99 -6.78
CA SER A 434 -13.33 23.84 -7.12
C SER A 434 -14.69 23.33 -6.60
N HIS A 435 -14.75 22.09 -6.10
CA HIS A 435 -15.98 21.56 -5.49
C HIS A 435 -16.23 22.13 -4.08
N TRP A 436 -15.22 22.66 -3.42
CA TRP A 436 -15.26 23.26 -2.08
C TRP A 436 -15.85 22.33 -1.00
N LEU A 437 -15.79 21.01 -1.19
CA LEU A 437 -16.34 20.05 -0.24
C LEU A 437 -15.56 20.08 1.08
N ARG A 438 -16.29 19.98 2.19
CA ARG A 438 -15.73 19.96 3.56
C ARG A 438 -15.87 18.60 4.23
N THR A 439 -16.73 17.73 3.69
CA THR A 439 -17.00 16.40 4.23
C THR A 439 -17.16 15.40 3.08
N LEU A 440 -16.96 14.12 3.40
CA LEU A 440 -17.23 13.00 2.48
C LEU A 440 -18.17 12.00 3.17
N CYS A 441 -19.03 11.34 2.35
CA CYS A 441 -19.77 10.16 2.78
C CYS A 441 -18.81 8.97 2.84
N ASP A 442 -18.91 8.25 3.88
CA ASP A 442 -18.04 7.10 4.16
C ASP A 442 -18.33 5.87 3.30
N UNK A 443 -18.92 6.02 2.24
CA UNK A 443 -19.28 5.00 1.33
C UNK A 443 -18.57 5.18 0.04
N UNK A 444 -18.54 4.15 -0.68
CA UNK A 444 -18.13 4.25 -2.03
C UNK A 444 -19.32 4.13 -2.91
N UNK A 445 -19.40 4.78 -3.62
CA UNK A 445 -20.46 4.72 -4.47
C UNK A 445 -20.15 3.75 -5.52
N UNK A 446 -20.62 2.93 -5.33
CA UNK A 446 -20.51 1.92 -6.32
C UNK A 446 -21.67 2.04 -7.25
N GLY A 447 -21.46 1.91 -8.51
CA GLY A 447 -22.54 1.76 -9.49
C GLY A 447 -23.11 3.02 -10.14
N PHE A 448 -22.44 4.16 -9.99
CA PHE A 448 -22.88 5.37 -10.71
C PHE A 448 -22.15 5.52 -12.05
N TYR A 449 -22.88 5.96 -13.07
CA TYR A 449 -22.41 6.08 -14.45
C TYR A 449 -21.41 7.22 -14.63
N THR A 450 -20.36 6.96 -15.42
CA THR A 450 -19.54 8.03 -16.00
C THR A 450 -20.18 8.49 -17.32
N ALA A 451 -20.09 9.78 -17.61
CA ALA A 451 -20.59 10.31 -18.87
C ALA A 451 -19.86 9.66 -20.07
N GLY A 452 -20.56 8.87 -20.85
CA GLY A 452 -20.02 8.25 -22.07
C GLY A 452 -20.47 6.83 -22.38
N GLY A 453 -21.26 6.18 -21.53
CA GLY A 453 -21.75 4.81 -21.79
C GLY A 453 -23.27 4.71 -21.87
N GLY A 454 -23.76 4.19 -22.98
CA GLY A 454 -25.19 4.04 -23.24
C GLY A 454 -25.90 3.14 -22.23
N ARG A 455 -27.17 3.40 -22.10
CA ARG A 455 -28.08 2.73 -21.15
C ARG A 455 -28.22 1.25 -21.41
N ASN A 456 -28.06 0.44 -20.40
CA ASN A 456 -28.70 -0.86 -20.34
C ASN A 456 -29.45 -0.96 -19.00
N ALA A 457 -30.76 -0.95 -19.11
CA ALA A 457 -31.66 -1.03 -17.97
C ALA A 457 -31.82 -2.51 -17.55
N GLY A 458 -31.25 -2.86 -16.41
CA GLY A 458 -31.59 -4.10 -15.71
C GLY A 458 -31.98 -3.72 -14.29
N ASN A 459 -33.20 -3.88 -13.97
CA ASN A 459 -33.76 -3.59 -12.63
C ASN A 459 -33.46 -4.75 -11.69
N PRO A 460 -32.72 -4.59 -10.59
CA PRO A 460 -32.55 -5.67 -9.64
C PRO A 460 -33.36 -5.40 -8.35
N CYS A 461 -34.68 -5.54 -8.46
CA CYS A 461 -35.56 -5.73 -7.30
C CYS A 461 -36.86 -6.40 -7.75
N ALA A 462 -36.86 -7.71 -7.79
CA ALA A 462 -38.02 -8.56 -7.66
C ALA A 462 -37.58 -9.81 -6.90
#